data_f27e8f6303cf7d9d502d6ab668d6973a
#
_entry.id   f27e8f6303cf7d9d502d6ab668d6973a
#
_cell.length_a   1.000
_cell.length_b   1.000
_cell.length_c   1.000
_cell.angle_alpha   90.00
_cell.angle_beta   90.00
_cell.angle_gamma   90.00
#
_symmetry.space_group_name_H-M   'P 1'
#
loop_
_entity.id
_entity.type
_entity.pdbx_description
1 polymer ?
#
loop_
_entity_poly.entity_id
_entity_poly.type
_entity_poly.pdbx_seq_one_letter_code
_entity_poly.pdbx_strand_id
1 'polypeptide(L)'
;MNKRFLVILVLLVTLVSQGNAQNDSLRAIVDEVIWVVGDEAILKSDVEAMRLQAEQEGLRWNGDPDCSIPEQIAVQKLFLNQAITDSVEVTESEISSGVEQYIEQMISVIGSREKLEEYQKKNMSQIRADLRESFRERQMVQGMQQKLTKDISVSPAEVRRYFKDLPQDSLPFVPTEVEVQIITIQPRIEQEEINRVKEELRDYTDRINKGESTFQTLARFYSEDPGSARRGGELDYTSRIELDPAFANVAFSLTDPKKVSKIVESEFGFHIIQLIDKRGEKIKVRHILRKPVMSDEAVNTAMSRMDSLATAIRTGVAPEVLGNHFKGTFTFEDGVALFSDDKDTRNNNGLMANVTQEGRTSRFKMADLPAEVAKAVDGLEVGGISAPFQMINGHGKSVCAIVKLKNRREGHKATITEDFQIMKNVVTAKQREKVLHDWVVNRIKSTYVRLNERYRDCKFEYEGWVK
;
A
#
# COMPACT_ATOMS: atom_id res chain seq x y z
N MET A 1 -19.21 -42.39 -15.20
CA MET A 1 -19.30 -41.14 -15.97
C MET A 1 -20.60 -41.19 -16.80
N ASN A 2 -21.58 -40.42 -16.38
CA ASN A 2 -22.96 -40.56 -16.79
C ASN A 2 -23.25 -39.94 -18.17
N LYS A 3 -23.71 -40.77 -19.12
CA LYS A 3 -24.18 -40.39 -20.47
C LYS A 3 -25.34 -39.36 -20.50
N ARG A 4 -25.79 -38.83 -19.34
CA ARG A 4 -26.89 -37.86 -19.25
C ARG A 4 -26.42 -36.40 -19.36
N PHE A 5 -25.10 -36.11 -19.30
CA PHE A 5 -24.55 -34.76 -19.42
C PHE A 5 -24.25 -34.33 -20.86
N LEU A 6 -24.21 -35.28 -21.80
CA LEU A 6 -23.88 -35.00 -23.20
C LEU A 6 -25.12 -34.65 -24.06
N VAL A 7 -26.34 -34.94 -23.58
CA VAL A 7 -27.58 -34.69 -24.34
C VAL A 7 -28.13 -33.28 -24.09
N ILE A 8 -27.74 -32.63 -22.99
CA ILE A 8 -28.17 -31.26 -22.67
C ILE A 8 -27.35 -30.20 -23.42
N LEU A 9 -26.11 -30.54 -23.83
CA LEU A 9 -25.25 -29.59 -24.54
C LEU A 9 -25.55 -29.50 -26.06
N VAL A 10 -26.25 -30.49 -26.64
CA VAL A 10 -26.59 -30.52 -28.08
C VAL A 10 -27.94 -29.83 -28.34
N LEU A 11 -28.81 -29.65 -27.34
CA LEU A 11 -30.12 -29.04 -27.51
C LEU A 11 -30.13 -27.51 -27.34
N LEU A 12 -28.97 -26.93 -26.99
CA LEU A 12 -28.78 -25.46 -26.80
C LEU A 12 -28.17 -24.75 -28.02
N VAL A 13 -27.82 -25.51 -29.08
CA VAL A 13 -27.19 -24.96 -30.30
C VAL A 13 -28.15 -24.82 -31.49
N THR A 14 -29.40 -25.30 -31.37
CA THR A 14 -30.35 -25.27 -32.52
C THR A 14 -31.52 -24.29 -32.37
N LEU A 15 -31.42 -23.30 -31.44
CA LEU A 15 -32.46 -22.26 -31.24
C LEU A 15 -31.94 -20.85 -31.54
N VAL A 16 -30.93 -20.70 -32.39
CA VAL A 16 -30.50 -19.38 -32.88
C VAL A 16 -30.56 -19.40 -34.40
N SER A 17 -31.76 -19.37 -34.93
CA SER A 17 -31.97 -18.86 -36.31
C SER A 17 -33.47 -18.66 -36.55
N GLN A 18 -33.94 -17.48 -36.21
CA GLN A 18 -34.96 -16.65 -36.89
C GLN A 18 -35.31 -15.47 -35.98
N GLY A 19 -34.41 -14.54 -35.87
CA GLY A 19 -34.69 -13.18 -35.37
C GLY A 19 -34.55 -12.22 -36.52
N ASN A 20 -35.65 -11.65 -36.93
CA ASN A 20 -35.75 -10.58 -37.94
C ASN A 20 -34.70 -9.52 -37.70
N ALA A 21 -33.88 -9.24 -38.72
CA ALA A 21 -33.09 -8.02 -38.79
C ALA A 21 -34.05 -6.82 -38.89
N GLN A 22 -34.51 -6.34 -37.77
CA GLN A 22 -34.97 -4.96 -37.67
C GLN A 22 -33.73 -4.07 -37.70
N ASN A 23 -33.70 -3.21 -38.71
CA ASN A 23 -32.79 -2.05 -38.80
C ASN A 23 -32.96 -1.20 -37.52
N ASP A 24 -32.29 -1.53 -36.46
CA ASP A 24 -31.96 -0.59 -35.42
C ASP A 24 -30.83 0.32 -36.01
N SER A 25 -31.28 1.38 -36.63
CA SER A 25 -30.42 2.56 -36.84
C SER A 25 -29.70 2.76 -35.49
N LEU A 26 -28.36 2.70 -35.52
CA LEU A 26 -27.48 3.14 -34.45
C LEU A 26 -27.88 4.57 -34.06
N ARG A 27 -28.89 4.72 -33.21
CA ARG A 27 -29.06 5.93 -32.42
C ARG A 27 -27.79 6.02 -31.60
N ALA A 28 -26.92 6.96 -31.95
CA ALA A 28 -25.88 7.38 -31.07
C ALA A 28 -26.55 7.60 -29.72
N ILE A 29 -26.21 6.77 -28.71
CA ILE A 29 -26.70 6.95 -27.37
C ILE A 29 -26.05 8.25 -26.93
N VAL A 30 -26.78 9.35 -27.09
CA VAL A 30 -26.42 10.64 -26.54
C VAL A 30 -26.60 10.47 -25.04
N ASP A 31 -25.52 10.65 -24.27
CA ASP A 31 -25.55 10.55 -22.82
C ASP A 31 -26.58 11.54 -22.24
N GLU A 32 -27.30 11.13 -21.21
CA GLU A 32 -28.39 11.92 -20.68
C GLU A 32 -27.88 12.93 -19.65
N VAL A 33 -28.16 14.21 -19.87
CA VAL A 33 -27.93 15.26 -18.86
C VAL A 33 -28.97 15.12 -17.75
N ILE A 34 -28.54 14.76 -16.55
CA ILE A 34 -29.41 14.56 -15.40
C ILE A 34 -29.50 15.80 -14.50
N TRP A 35 -28.40 16.53 -14.34
CA TRP A 35 -28.34 17.81 -13.62
C TRP A 35 -27.51 18.83 -14.41
N VAL A 36 -27.78 20.10 -14.15
CA VAL A 36 -26.93 21.23 -14.54
C VAL A 36 -26.67 22.06 -13.29
N VAL A 37 -25.41 22.35 -13.00
CA VAL A 37 -24.98 23.16 -11.86
C VAL A 37 -24.06 24.26 -12.37
N GLY A 38 -24.54 25.49 -12.38
CA GLY A 38 -23.85 26.58 -13.08
C GLY A 38 -23.77 26.30 -14.57
N ASP A 39 -22.54 26.23 -15.09
CA ASP A 39 -22.24 25.94 -16.51
C ASP A 39 -21.88 24.46 -16.74
N GLU A 40 -21.87 23.64 -15.68
CA GLU A 40 -21.48 22.24 -15.71
C GLU A 40 -22.69 21.31 -15.82
N ALA A 41 -22.67 20.43 -16.82
CA ALA A 41 -23.63 19.35 -16.96
C ALA A 41 -23.12 18.08 -16.23
N ILE A 42 -24.01 17.42 -15.51
CA ILE A 42 -23.77 16.10 -14.93
C ILE A 42 -24.51 15.09 -15.78
N LEU A 43 -23.77 14.12 -16.27
CA LEU A 43 -24.26 13.10 -17.17
C LEU A 43 -24.64 11.83 -16.40
N LYS A 44 -25.52 11.03 -16.98
CA LYS A 44 -25.86 9.72 -16.43
C LYS A 44 -24.64 8.81 -16.35
N SER A 45 -23.76 8.88 -17.34
CA SER A 45 -22.49 8.13 -17.36
C SER A 45 -21.58 8.48 -16.20
N ASP A 46 -21.56 9.74 -15.75
CA ASP A 46 -20.75 10.16 -14.58
C ASP A 46 -21.24 9.48 -13.30
N VAL A 47 -22.57 9.38 -13.14
CA VAL A 47 -23.19 8.71 -12.00
C VAL A 47 -22.86 7.21 -12.00
N GLU A 48 -22.99 6.55 -13.15
CA GLU A 48 -22.68 5.12 -13.25
C GLU A 48 -21.19 4.83 -13.05
N ALA A 49 -20.32 5.71 -13.54
CA ALA A 49 -18.86 5.59 -13.30
C ALA A 49 -18.53 5.68 -11.79
N MET A 50 -19.10 6.68 -11.10
CA MET A 50 -18.89 6.83 -9.66
C MET A 50 -19.50 5.68 -8.86
N ARG A 51 -20.66 5.17 -9.26
CA ARG A 51 -21.29 3.99 -8.66
C ARG A 51 -20.37 2.77 -8.76
N LEU A 52 -19.88 2.48 -9.97
CA LEU A 52 -19.00 1.34 -10.23
C LEU A 52 -17.70 1.44 -9.43
N GLN A 53 -17.12 2.63 -9.36
CA GLN A 53 -15.93 2.87 -8.56
C GLN A 53 -16.18 2.57 -7.07
N ALA A 54 -17.27 3.10 -6.51
CA ALA A 54 -17.64 2.87 -5.11
C ALA A 54 -17.88 1.39 -4.80
N GLU A 55 -18.52 0.64 -5.71
CA GLU A 55 -18.71 -0.80 -5.58
C GLU A 55 -17.37 -1.56 -5.57
N GLN A 56 -16.43 -1.18 -6.43
CA GLN A 56 -15.08 -1.77 -6.46
C GLN A 56 -14.29 -1.50 -5.18
N GLU A 57 -14.46 -0.32 -4.59
CA GLU A 57 -13.82 0.09 -3.34
C GLU A 57 -14.56 -0.43 -2.10
N GLY A 58 -15.72 -1.09 -2.26
CA GLY A 58 -16.55 -1.59 -1.17
C GLY A 58 -17.19 -0.48 -0.32
N LEU A 59 -17.32 0.74 -0.87
CA LEU A 59 -17.92 1.88 -0.21
C LEU A 59 -19.46 1.71 -0.11
N ARG A 60 -20.02 2.13 1.02
CA ARG A 60 -21.47 2.15 1.22
C ARG A 60 -21.99 3.58 1.17
N TRP A 61 -23.00 3.80 0.39
CA TRP A 61 -23.68 5.08 0.30
C TRP A 61 -24.58 5.33 1.52
N ASN A 62 -24.59 6.58 1.95
CA ASN A 62 -25.53 7.02 2.98
C ASN A 62 -26.83 7.47 2.30
N GLY A 63 -27.87 6.62 2.35
CA GLY A 63 -29.14 6.84 1.67
C GLY A 63 -29.26 6.13 0.31
N ASP A 64 -30.18 6.62 -0.53
CA ASP A 64 -30.41 6.08 -1.87
C ASP A 64 -29.29 6.49 -2.82
N PRO A 65 -28.52 5.55 -3.40
CA PRO A 65 -27.42 5.87 -4.33
C PRO A 65 -27.88 6.66 -5.55
N ASP A 66 -29.12 6.46 -6.02
CA ASP A 66 -29.68 7.18 -7.15
C ASP A 66 -29.89 8.68 -6.88
N CYS A 67 -29.95 9.05 -5.61
CA CYS A 67 -30.07 10.44 -5.18
C CYS A 67 -28.71 11.00 -4.69
N SER A 68 -27.99 10.22 -3.88
CA SER A 68 -26.78 10.69 -3.22
C SER A 68 -25.57 10.83 -4.17
N ILE A 69 -25.44 9.96 -5.19
CA ILE A 69 -24.34 10.06 -6.16
C ILE A 69 -24.43 11.33 -7.01
N PRO A 70 -25.56 11.64 -7.67
CA PRO A 70 -25.74 12.89 -8.40
C PRO A 70 -25.50 14.13 -7.53
N GLU A 71 -26.00 14.13 -6.29
CA GLU A 71 -25.77 15.22 -5.35
C GLU A 71 -24.28 15.40 -5.02
N GLN A 72 -23.56 14.31 -4.76
CA GLN A 72 -22.13 14.38 -4.50
C GLN A 72 -21.34 14.96 -5.69
N ILE A 73 -21.68 14.54 -6.92
CA ILE A 73 -21.06 15.12 -8.13
C ILE A 73 -21.40 16.62 -8.23
N ALA A 74 -22.65 17.00 -7.98
CA ALA A 74 -23.07 18.39 -8.01
C ALA A 74 -22.32 19.24 -6.99
N VAL A 75 -22.12 18.76 -5.77
CA VAL A 75 -21.32 19.43 -4.73
C VAL A 75 -19.85 19.56 -5.15
N GLN A 76 -19.26 18.53 -5.75
CA GLN A 76 -17.90 18.62 -6.29
C GLN A 76 -17.77 19.69 -7.38
N LYS A 77 -18.76 19.80 -8.29
CA LYS A 77 -18.79 20.84 -9.33
C LYS A 77 -18.91 22.25 -8.73
N LEU A 78 -19.68 22.44 -7.64
CA LEU A 78 -19.72 23.72 -6.93
C LEU A 78 -18.35 24.13 -6.38
N PHE A 79 -17.63 23.19 -5.72
CA PHE A 79 -16.28 23.46 -5.21
C PHE A 79 -15.29 23.72 -6.35
N LEU A 80 -15.32 22.95 -7.43
CA LEU A 80 -14.44 23.11 -8.58
C LEU A 80 -14.64 24.49 -9.23
N ASN A 81 -15.87 24.88 -9.49
CA ASN A 81 -16.19 26.20 -10.06
C ASN A 81 -15.66 27.34 -9.17
N GLN A 82 -15.83 27.20 -7.85
CA GLN A 82 -15.29 28.20 -6.92
C GLN A 82 -13.76 28.18 -6.90
N ALA A 83 -13.14 27.01 -6.95
CA ALA A 83 -11.69 26.87 -6.99
C ALA A 83 -11.09 27.56 -8.22
N ILE A 84 -11.72 27.41 -9.38
CA ILE A 84 -11.34 28.09 -10.63
C ILE A 84 -11.49 29.61 -10.45
N THR A 85 -12.66 30.05 -9.96
CA THR A 85 -12.94 31.50 -9.73
C THR A 85 -11.94 32.12 -8.77
N ASP A 86 -11.58 31.41 -7.71
CA ASP A 86 -10.65 31.85 -6.66
C ASP A 86 -9.19 31.62 -7.02
N SER A 87 -8.90 31.10 -8.22
CA SER A 87 -7.54 30.76 -8.70
C SER A 87 -6.76 29.90 -7.69
N VAL A 88 -7.37 28.82 -7.23
CA VAL A 88 -6.70 27.88 -6.35
C VAL A 88 -5.55 27.20 -7.10
N GLU A 89 -4.32 27.43 -6.63
CA GLU A 89 -3.11 26.90 -7.25
C GLU A 89 -2.92 25.42 -6.88
N VAL A 90 -2.56 24.64 -7.90
CA VAL A 90 -2.16 23.22 -7.76
C VAL A 90 -0.86 23.03 -8.53
N THR A 91 0.15 22.44 -7.91
CA THR A 91 1.45 22.29 -8.55
C THR A 91 1.49 21.09 -9.50
N GLU A 92 2.14 21.25 -10.64
CA GLU A 92 2.33 20.17 -11.62
C GLU A 92 3.13 18.98 -11.05
N SER A 93 3.96 19.23 -10.06
CA SER A 93 4.72 18.19 -9.35
C SER A 93 3.79 17.27 -8.55
N GLU A 94 2.83 17.85 -7.81
CA GLU A 94 1.85 17.08 -7.02
C GLU A 94 0.95 16.24 -7.92
N ILE A 95 0.46 16.83 -9.03
CA ILE A 95 -0.35 16.12 -10.01
C ILE A 95 0.44 14.94 -10.60
N SER A 96 1.67 15.20 -11.07
CA SER A 96 2.49 14.16 -11.71
C SER A 96 2.81 13.02 -10.75
N SER A 97 3.20 13.33 -9.51
CA SER A 97 3.48 12.33 -8.49
C SER A 97 2.26 11.47 -8.16
N GLY A 98 1.09 12.09 -8.00
CA GLY A 98 -0.15 11.38 -7.74
C GLY A 98 -0.57 10.46 -8.89
N VAL A 99 -0.44 10.93 -10.13
CA VAL A 99 -0.74 10.15 -11.33
C VAL A 99 0.18 8.93 -11.46
N GLU A 100 1.50 9.10 -11.29
CA GLU A 100 2.43 7.97 -11.40
C GLU A 100 2.21 6.95 -10.27
N GLN A 101 1.99 7.38 -9.03
CA GLN A 101 1.63 6.49 -7.93
C GLN A 101 0.36 5.67 -8.22
N TYR A 102 -0.67 6.31 -8.74
CA TYR A 102 -1.92 5.64 -9.08
C TYR A 102 -1.75 4.64 -10.23
N ILE A 103 -0.96 4.99 -11.25
CA ILE A 103 -0.63 4.08 -12.36
C ILE A 103 0.16 2.87 -11.85
N GLU A 104 1.14 3.06 -10.98
CA GLU A 104 1.91 1.96 -10.39
C GLU A 104 1.02 1.03 -9.56
N GLN A 105 0.09 1.60 -8.79
CA GLN A 105 -0.90 0.81 -8.05
C GLN A 105 -1.80 0.00 -9.00
N MET A 106 -2.31 0.60 -10.08
CA MET A 106 -3.11 -0.12 -11.08
C MET A 106 -2.31 -1.24 -11.75
N ILE A 107 -1.04 -0.98 -12.12
CA ILE A 107 -0.15 -1.99 -12.70
C ILE A 107 0.09 -3.15 -11.72
N SER A 108 0.27 -2.84 -10.44
CA SER A 108 0.44 -3.86 -9.39
C SER A 108 -0.78 -4.79 -9.29
N VAL A 109 -1.99 -4.26 -9.42
CA VAL A 109 -3.24 -5.04 -9.36
C VAL A 109 -3.49 -5.80 -10.67
N ILE A 110 -3.31 -5.16 -11.82
CA ILE A 110 -3.62 -5.73 -13.15
C ILE A 110 -2.49 -6.65 -13.63
N GLY A 111 -1.25 -6.40 -13.20
CA GLY A 111 -0.07 -7.23 -13.41
C GLY A 111 0.93 -6.72 -14.46
N SER A 112 0.55 -5.87 -15.42
CA SER A 112 1.50 -5.23 -16.35
C SER A 112 0.93 -3.98 -17.01
N ARG A 113 1.83 -3.16 -17.62
CA ARG A 113 1.44 -1.97 -18.39
C ARG A 113 0.60 -2.32 -19.62
N GLU A 114 0.97 -3.38 -20.34
CA GLU A 114 0.27 -3.85 -21.54
C GLU A 114 -1.16 -4.26 -21.23
N LYS A 115 -1.36 -4.95 -20.10
CA LYS A 115 -2.69 -5.32 -19.63
C LYS A 115 -3.51 -4.12 -19.20
N LEU A 116 -2.88 -3.10 -18.62
CA LEU A 116 -3.56 -1.86 -18.28
C LEU A 116 -4.01 -1.10 -19.53
N GLU A 117 -3.15 -1.01 -20.55
CA GLU A 117 -3.50 -0.41 -21.84
C GLU A 117 -4.64 -1.16 -22.55
N GLU A 118 -4.60 -2.51 -22.52
CA GLU A 118 -5.66 -3.36 -23.05
C GLU A 118 -6.98 -3.18 -22.30
N TYR A 119 -6.93 -3.16 -20.97
CA TYR A 119 -8.11 -2.95 -20.12
C TYR A 119 -8.76 -1.58 -20.33
N GLN A 120 -7.93 -0.53 -20.36
CA GLN A 120 -8.40 0.84 -20.58
C GLN A 120 -8.69 1.18 -22.06
N LYS A 121 -8.28 0.31 -22.99
CA LYS A 121 -8.34 0.55 -24.45
C LYS A 121 -7.67 1.88 -24.87
N LYS A 122 -6.64 2.28 -24.14
CA LYS A 122 -5.87 3.52 -24.30
C LYS A 122 -4.40 3.25 -24.11
N ASN A 123 -3.53 4.00 -24.80
CA ASN A 123 -2.10 3.93 -24.50
C ASN A 123 -1.75 4.69 -23.22
N MET A 124 -0.57 4.41 -22.64
CA MET A 124 -0.13 5.02 -21.38
C MET A 124 -0.11 6.55 -21.41
N SER A 125 0.14 7.16 -22.57
CA SER A 125 0.12 8.62 -22.70
C SER A 125 -1.28 9.19 -22.55
N GLN A 126 -2.27 8.52 -23.15
CA GLN A 126 -3.68 8.88 -23.01
C GLN A 126 -4.19 8.66 -21.58
N ILE A 127 -3.84 7.50 -20.98
CA ILE A 127 -4.17 7.20 -19.58
C ILE A 127 -3.62 8.29 -18.66
N ARG A 128 -2.35 8.68 -18.84
CA ARG A 128 -1.75 9.78 -18.06
C ARG A 128 -2.48 11.11 -18.27
N ALA A 129 -2.82 11.45 -19.49
CA ALA A 129 -3.52 12.70 -19.78
C ALA A 129 -4.88 12.77 -19.09
N ASP A 130 -5.67 11.71 -19.17
CA ASP A 130 -6.99 11.63 -18.53
C ASP A 130 -6.87 11.68 -16.99
N LEU A 131 -5.91 10.94 -16.42
CA LEU A 131 -5.66 10.97 -14.99
C LEU A 131 -5.18 12.34 -14.50
N ARG A 132 -4.33 13.05 -15.27
CA ARG A 132 -3.85 14.38 -14.90
C ARG A 132 -4.99 15.38 -14.73
N GLU A 133 -5.97 15.37 -15.63
CA GLU A 133 -7.12 16.24 -15.53
C GLU A 133 -7.96 15.91 -14.29
N SER A 134 -8.32 14.64 -14.10
CA SER A 134 -9.05 14.18 -12.92
C SER A 134 -8.31 14.47 -11.61
N PHE A 135 -6.98 14.32 -11.56
CA PHE A 135 -6.17 14.65 -10.38
C PHE A 135 -6.14 16.16 -10.14
N ARG A 136 -6.02 16.98 -11.19
CA ARG A 136 -6.06 18.45 -11.08
C ARG A 136 -7.39 18.91 -10.48
N GLU A 137 -8.52 18.48 -11.04
CA GLU A 137 -9.85 18.84 -10.52
C GLU A 137 -9.99 18.45 -9.03
N ARG A 138 -9.57 17.25 -8.68
CA ARG A 138 -9.62 16.73 -7.30
C ARG A 138 -8.78 17.57 -6.34
N GLN A 139 -7.56 17.92 -6.75
CA GLN A 139 -6.66 18.77 -5.95
C GLN A 139 -7.22 20.19 -5.80
N MET A 140 -7.83 20.76 -6.86
CA MET A 140 -8.49 22.07 -6.80
C MET A 140 -9.67 22.06 -5.82
N VAL A 141 -10.52 21.04 -5.86
CA VAL A 141 -11.64 20.87 -4.92
C VAL A 141 -11.12 20.79 -3.48
N GLN A 142 -10.11 19.95 -3.25
CA GLN A 142 -9.49 19.79 -1.92
C GLN A 142 -8.85 21.11 -1.44
N GLY A 143 -8.14 21.80 -2.31
CA GLY A 143 -7.55 23.11 -2.01
C GLY A 143 -8.60 24.16 -1.65
N MET A 144 -9.75 24.16 -2.34
CA MET A 144 -10.86 25.05 -2.01
C MET A 144 -11.47 24.74 -0.64
N GLN A 145 -11.71 23.47 -0.32
CA GLN A 145 -12.18 23.04 0.99
C GLN A 145 -11.20 23.41 2.12
N GLN A 146 -9.91 23.24 1.88
CA GLN A 146 -8.87 23.69 2.82
C GLN A 146 -8.88 25.21 3.00
N LYS A 147 -8.99 25.96 1.90
CA LYS A 147 -9.07 27.44 1.95
C LYS A 147 -10.25 27.92 2.79
N LEU A 148 -11.42 27.28 2.65
CA LEU A 148 -12.62 27.63 3.43
C LEU A 148 -12.49 27.28 4.92
N THR A 149 -11.65 26.31 5.25
CA THR A 149 -11.55 25.79 6.62
C THR A 149 -10.22 26.13 7.30
N LYS A 150 -9.30 26.85 6.64
CA LYS A 150 -7.95 27.16 7.15
C LYS A 150 -7.94 27.94 8.46
N ASP A 151 -8.89 28.85 8.63
CA ASP A 151 -8.95 29.75 9.77
C ASP A 151 -9.72 29.18 10.97
N ILE A 152 -10.20 27.91 10.85
CA ILE A 152 -10.90 27.26 11.96
C ILE A 152 -9.90 26.93 13.07
N SER A 153 -10.11 27.56 14.20
CA SER A 153 -9.32 27.35 15.42
C SER A 153 -10.26 27.01 16.57
N VAL A 154 -10.03 25.87 17.20
CA VAL A 154 -10.85 25.39 18.32
C VAL A 154 -10.13 25.65 19.63
N SER A 155 -10.76 26.43 20.50
CA SER A 155 -10.26 26.74 21.84
C SER A 155 -10.53 25.58 22.83
N PRO A 156 -9.74 25.51 23.94
CA PRO A 156 -10.02 24.52 24.98
C PRO A 156 -11.40 24.66 25.63
N ALA A 157 -11.95 25.88 25.65
CA ALA A 157 -13.30 26.10 26.17
C ALA A 157 -14.39 25.52 25.27
N GLU A 158 -14.22 25.60 23.95
CA GLU A 158 -15.13 25.01 22.99
C GLU A 158 -15.10 23.49 23.05
N VAL A 159 -13.90 22.88 23.17
CA VAL A 159 -13.77 21.43 23.36
C VAL A 159 -14.55 21.00 24.62
N ARG A 160 -14.31 21.67 25.76
CA ARG A 160 -15.02 21.35 27.01
C ARG A 160 -16.53 21.49 26.87
N ARG A 161 -16.99 22.55 26.20
CA ARG A 161 -18.42 22.80 25.99
C ARG A 161 -19.06 21.73 25.13
N TYR A 162 -18.38 21.33 24.04
CA TYR A 162 -18.90 20.34 23.12
C TYR A 162 -19.13 18.97 23.81
N PHE A 163 -18.20 18.54 24.64
CA PHE A 163 -18.27 17.24 25.29
C PHE A 163 -19.00 17.23 26.63
N LYS A 164 -19.33 18.42 27.20
CA LYS A 164 -19.92 18.54 28.54
C LYS A 164 -21.25 17.81 28.67
N ASP A 165 -22.09 17.89 27.65
CA ASP A 165 -23.47 17.43 27.69
C ASP A 165 -23.66 16.14 26.84
N LEU A 166 -22.57 15.57 26.32
CA LEU A 166 -22.62 14.32 25.56
C LEU A 166 -22.68 13.11 26.50
N PRO A 167 -23.53 12.10 26.16
CA PRO A 167 -23.50 10.81 26.84
C PRO A 167 -22.12 10.18 26.77
N GLN A 168 -21.73 9.44 27.82
CA GLN A 168 -20.41 8.77 27.85
C GLN A 168 -20.19 7.84 26.65
N ASP A 169 -21.25 7.20 26.13
CA ASP A 169 -21.15 6.34 24.97
C ASP A 169 -20.84 7.07 23.66
N SER A 170 -21.08 8.38 23.63
CA SER A 170 -20.76 9.25 22.48
C SER A 170 -19.32 9.80 22.53
N LEU A 171 -18.59 9.57 23.63
CA LEU A 171 -17.19 9.98 23.71
C LEU A 171 -16.31 9.11 22.79
N PRO A 172 -15.29 9.70 22.13
CA PRO A 172 -14.36 8.92 21.32
C PRO A 172 -13.71 7.81 22.15
N PHE A 173 -13.58 6.64 21.56
CA PHE A 173 -12.82 5.56 22.18
C PHE A 173 -11.37 5.64 21.74
N VAL A 174 -10.47 5.71 22.69
CA VAL A 174 -9.03 5.62 22.48
C VAL A 174 -8.66 4.15 22.60
N PRO A 175 -8.18 3.51 21.52
CA PRO A 175 -7.82 2.10 21.58
C PRO A 175 -6.58 1.89 22.46
N THR A 176 -6.39 0.64 22.92
CA THR A 176 -5.17 0.24 23.63
C THR A 176 -3.93 0.57 22.79
N GLU A 177 -3.01 1.29 23.37
CA GLU A 177 -1.71 1.64 22.79
C GLU A 177 -0.58 0.95 23.56
N VAL A 178 0.42 0.49 22.83
CA VAL A 178 1.60 -0.17 23.39
C VAL A 178 2.90 0.44 22.87
N GLU A 179 3.94 0.41 23.68
CA GLU A 179 5.32 0.64 23.28
C GLU A 179 6.08 -0.69 23.40
N VAL A 180 6.71 -1.08 22.32
CA VAL A 180 7.36 -2.39 22.21
C VAL A 180 8.84 -2.22 21.87
N GLN A 181 9.68 -2.96 22.58
CA GLN A 181 11.08 -3.14 22.24
C GLN A 181 11.26 -4.52 21.60
N ILE A 182 12.13 -4.63 20.59
CA ILE A 182 12.37 -5.86 19.84
C ILE A 182 13.87 -6.18 19.78
N ILE A 183 14.19 -7.45 19.87
CA ILE A 183 15.48 -8.01 19.49
C ILE A 183 15.22 -8.97 18.33
N THR A 184 15.97 -8.86 17.26
CA THR A 184 15.90 -9.81 16.16
C THR A 184 17.25 -10.43 15.90
N ILE A 185 17.26 -11.72 15.56
CA ILE A 185 18.43 -12.45 15.05
C ILE A 185 18.04 -13.01 13.69
N GLN A 186 18.82 -12.70 12.67
CA GLN A 186 18.66 -13.32 11.36
C GLN A 186 19.34 -14.70 11.41
N PRO A 187 18.59 -15.81 11.15
CA PRO A 187 19.20 -17.12 11.02
C PRO A 187 20.26 -17.09 9.91
N ARG A 188 21.40 -17.72 10.14
CA ARG A 188 22.49 -17.75 9.17
C ARG A 188 22.27 -18.87 8.18
N ILE A 189 22.34 -18.54 6.92
CA ILE A 189 22.35 -19.54 5.86
C ILE A 189 23.66 -20.32 5.93
N GLU A 190 23.58 -21.63 5.89
CA GLU A 190 24.74 -22.50 5.96
C GLU A 190 25.65 -22.34 4.74
N GLN A 191 26.96 -22.46 4.95
CA GLN A 191 27.93 -22.27 3.87
C GLN A 191 27.78 -23.35 2.78
N GLU A 192 27.32 -24.54 3.17
CA GLU A 192 27.03 -25.66 2.29
C GLU A 192 25.91 -25.28 1.29
N GLU A 193 24.86 -24.64 1.76
CA GLU A 193 23.75 -24.21 0.91
C GLU A 193 24.20 -23.08 -0.04
N ILE A 194 24.99 -22.14 0.44
CA ILE A 194 25.60 -21.10 -0.39
C ILE A 194 26.47 -21.73 -1.48
N ASN A 195 27.26 -22.73 -1.13
CA ASN A 195 28.12 -23.45 -2.08
C ASN A 195 27.29 -24.23 -3.11
N ARG A 196 26.22 -24.88 -2.67
CA ARG A 196 25.26 -25.59 -3.55
C ARG A 196 24.68 -24.66 -4.61
N VAL A 197 24.16 -23.51 -4.18
CA VAL A 197 23.61 -22.51 -5.09
C VAL A 197 24.66 -21.98 -6.07
N LYS A 198 25.87 -21.73 -5.61
CA LYS A 198 26.97 -21.28 -6.48
C LYS A 198 27.39 -22.37 -7.48
N GLU A 199 27.34 -23.64 -7.09
CA GLU A 199 27.65 -24.77 -7.99
C GLU A 199 26.55 -24.93 -9.06
N GLU A 200 25.27 -24.77 -8.72
CA GLU A 200 24.18 -24.77 -9.69
C GLU A 200 24.37 -23.66 -10.75
N LEU A 201 24.71 -22.45 -10.31
CA LEU A 201 24.95 -21.34 -11.24
C LEU A 201 26.20 -21.56 -12.11
N ARG A 202 27.24 -22.25 -11.63
CA ARG A 202 28.37 -22.66 -12.43
C ARG A 202 27.96 -23.70 -13.47
N ASP A 203 27.20 -24.70 -13.08
CA ASP A 203 26.65 -25.70 -14.02
C ASP A 203 25.84 -25.03 -15.13
N TYR A 204 24.96 -24.08 -14.78
CA TYR A 204 24.19 -23.34 -15.79
C TYR A 204 25.10 -22.56 -16.73
N THR A 205 26.13 -21.92 -16.20
CA THR A 205 27.14 -21.20 -17.02
C THR A 205 27.86 -22.15 -17.97
N ASP A 206 28.28 -23.31 -17.49
CA ASP A 206 28.98 -24.32 -18.29
C ASP A 206 28.10 -24.90 -19.41
N ARG A 207 26.84 -25.20 -19.12
CA ARG A 207 25.86 -25.67 -20.11
C ARG A 207 25.58 -24.63 -21.20
N ILE A 208 25.53 -23.35 -20.83
CA ILE A 208 25.38 -22.26 -21.79
C ILE A 208 26.64 -22.16 -22.68
N ASN A 209 27.83 -22.19 -22.09
CA ASN A 209 29.09 -22.06 -22.82
C ASN A 209 29.38 -23.23 -23.76
N LYS A 210 28.92 -24.45 -23.38
CA LYS A 210 29.02 -25.65 -24.24
C LYS A 210 27.93 -25.73 -25.31
N GLY A 211 26.91 -24.83 -25.28
CA GLY A 211 25.78 -24.85 -26.20
C GLY A 211 24.76 -25.96 -25.91
N GLU A 212 24.84 -26.60 -24.74
CA GLU A 212 23.91 -27.65 -24.31
C GLU A 212 22.53 -27.07 -23.95
N SER A 213 22.46 -25.79 -23.58
CA SER A 213 21.22 -25.09 -23.32
C SER A 213 21.37 -23.58 -23.59
N THR A 214 20.25 -22.90 -23.75
CA THR A 214 20.24 -21.44 -23.88
C THR A 214 20.03 -20.78 -22.53
N PHE A 215 20.54 -19.56 -22.37
CA PHE A 215 20.32 -18.77 -21.15
C PHE A 215 18.84 -18.59 -20.84
N GLN A 216 18.02 -18.28 -21.87
CA GLN A 216 16.57 -18.11 -21.72
C GLN A 216 15.86 -19.39 -21.22
N THR A 217 16.28 -20.54 -21.71
CA THR A 217 15.71 -21.82 -21.29
C THR A 217 16.00 -22.06 -19.81
N LEU A 218 17.27 -21.92 -19.39
CA LEU A 218 17.65 -22.10 -17.99
C LEU A 218 17.00 -21.06 -17.08
N ALA A 219 16.89 -19.81 -17.51
CA ALA A 219 16.19 -18.77 -16.75
C ALA A 219 14.73 -19.08 -16.52
N ARG A 220 14.01 -19.59 -17.55
CA ARG A 220 12.60 -19.96 -17.42
C ARG A 220 12.35 -21.11 -16.44
N PHE A 221 13.27 -22.07 -16.38
CA PHE A 221 13.10 -23.25 -15.53
C PHE A 221 13.66 -23.07 -14.12
N TYR A 222 14.72 -22.31 -13.95
CA TYR A 222 15.49 -22.29 -12.70
C TYR A 222 15.63 -20.92 -12.05
N SER A 223 15.33 -19.82 -12.75
CA SER A 223 15.42 -18.50 -12.11
C SER A 223 14.30 -18.30 -11.10
N GLU A 224 14.67 -17.86 -9.92
CA GLU A 224 13.77 -17.49 -8.81
C GLU A 224 13.41 -16.00 -8.81
N ASP A 225 13.66 -15.29 -9.92
CA ASP A 225 13.16 -13.95 -10.13
C ASP A 225 11.77 -13.98 -10.79
N PRO A 226 10.69 -13.67 -10.03
CA PRO A 226 9.34 -13.75 -10.57
C PRO A 226 9.07 -12.72 -11.68
N GLY A 227 9.84 -11.62 -11.69
CA GLY A 227 9.67 -10.53 -12.65
C GLY A 227 10.21 -10.84 -14.05
N SER A 228 11.28 -11.65 -14.16
CA SER A 228 11.94 -11.91 -15.43
C SER A 228 12.01 -13.38 -15.84
N ALA A 229 11.87 -14.33 -14.92
CA ALA A 229 12.02 -15.77 -15.21
C ALA A 229 11.18 -16.23 -16.41
N ARG A 230 9.89 -15.87 -16.45
CA ARG A 230 8.97 -16.24 -17.55
C ARG A 230 9.37 -15.66 -18.89
N ARG A 231 10.07 -14.51 -18.89
CA ARG A 231 10.63 -13.85 -20.08
C ARG A 231 12.05 -14.30 -20.39
N GLY A 232 12.50 -15.45 -19.83
CA GLY A 232 13.84 -15.97 -20.02
C GLY A 232 14.93 -15.16 -19.33
N GLY A 233 14.59 -14.55 -18.19
CA GLY A 233 15.48 -13.73 -17.37
C GLY A 233 15.70 -12.31 -17.87
N GLU A 234 14.94 -11.86 -18.88
CA GLU A 234 15.15 -10.58 -19.56
C GLU A 234 14.61 -9.42 -18.74
N LEU A 235 15.49 -8.43 -18.52
CA LEU A 235 15.16 -7.11 -17.96
C LEU A 235 15.16 -6.10 -19.11
N ASP A 236 14.20 -5.16 -19.05
CA ASP A 236 14.14 -4.06 -20.01
C ASP A 236 15.30 -3.06 -19.82
N TYR A 237 15.44 -2.10 -20.72
CA TYR A 237 16.47 -1.08 -20.62
C TYR A 237 16.38 -0.32 -19.30
N THR A 238 17.27 -0.64 -18.38
CA THR A 238 17.31 -0.15 -17.01
C THR A 238 18.56 0.69 -16.80
N SER A 239 18.45 1.77 -16.05
CA SER A 239 19.57 2.60 -15.66
C SER A 239 20.32 2.00 -14.46
N ARG A 240 21.54 2.48 -14.23
CA ARG A 240 22.41 1.96 -13.15
C ARG A 240 21.81 2.13 -11.76
N ILE A 241 21.08 3.22 -11.55
CA ILE A 241 20.52 3.57 -10.25
C ILE A 241 19.26 2.74 -9.87
N GLU A 242 18.65 2.10 -10.86
CA GLU A 242 17.46 1.25 -10.68
C GLU A 242 17.83 -0.21 -10.34
N LEU A 243 19.10 -0.55 -10.38
CA LEU A 243 19.63 -1.90 -10.12
C LEU A 243 20.37 -1.95 -8.78
N ASP A 244 20.37 -3.15 -8.15
CA ASP A 244 21.26 -3.40 -7.02
C ASP A 244 22.69 -3.02 -7.36
N PRO A 245 23.46 -2.34 -6.49
CA PRO A 245 24.80 -1.84 -6.79
C PRO A 245 25.79 -2.91 -7.22
N ALA A 246 25.76 -4.11 -6.60
CA ALA A 246 26.64 -5.21 -6.95
C ALA A 246 26.28 -5.79 -8.33
N PHE A 247 24.98 -5.98 -8.57
CA PHE A 247 24.46 -6.40 -9.86
C PHE A 247 24.79 -5.39 -10.96
N ALA A 248 24.52 -4.10 -10.73
CA ALA A 248 24.80 -3.02 -11.68
C ALA A 248 26.30 -2.95 -12.05
N ASN A 249 27.20 -3.07 -11.08
CA ASN A 249 28.64 -3.03 -11.33
C ASN A 249 29.07 -4.11 -12.32
N VAL A 250 28.57 -5.33 -12.18
CA VAL A 250 28.89 -6.43 -13.09
C VAL A 250 28.15 -6.28 -14.41
N ALA A 251 26.85 -6.01 -14.41
CA ALA A 251 26.05 -5.85 -15.62
C ALA A 251 26.65 -4.80 -16.58
N PHE A 252 26.98 -3.62 -16.06
CA PHE A 252 27.55 -2.53 -16.85
C PHE A 252 29.00 -2.76 -17.29
N SER A 253 29.74 -3.70 -16.65
CA SER A 253 31.07 -4.11 -17.09
C SER A 253 31.10 -5.08 -18.27
N LEU A 254 29.94 -5.74 -18.54
CA LEU A 254 29.82 -6.69 -19.64
C LEU A 254 29.95 -5.98 -21.00
N THR A 255 30.74 -6.58 -21.89
CA THR A 255 30.94 -6.06 -23.25
C THR A 255 30.63 -7.06 -24.36
N ASP A 256 30.55 -8.36 -24.01
CA ASP A 256 30.34 -9.44 -24.97
C ASP A 256 28.98 -10.12 -24.69
N PRO A 257 28.00 -10.00 -25.59
CA PRO A 257 26.68 -10.63 -25.41
C PRO A 257 26.70 -12.16 -25.39
N LYS A 258 27.78 -12.80 -25.81
CA LYS A 258 27.92 -14.27 -25.80
C LYS A 258 28.42 -14.80 -24.46
N LYS A 259 29.00 -13.95 -23.63
CA LYS A 259 29.57 -14.37 -22.35
C LYS A 259 28.60 -14.21 -21.21
N VAL A 260 28.61 -15.20 -20.31
CA VAL A 260 27.93 -15.14 -19.03
C VAL A 260 28.89 -14.53 -17.98
N SER A 261 28.36 -13.70 -17.09
CA SER A 261 29.15 -13.09 -16.00
C SER A 261 29.68 -14.14 -15.03
N LYS A 262 30.63 -13.71 -14.18
CA LYS A 262 30.87 -14.40 -12.91
C LYS A 262 29.64 -14.31 -12.05
N ILE A 263 29.55 -15.21 -11.05
CA ILE A 263 28.47 -15.17 -10.05
C ILE A 263 28.56 -13.85 -9.29
N VAL A 264 27.43 -13.17 -9.18
CA VAL A 264 27.25 -11.90 -8.47
C VAL A 264 26.36 -12.16 -7.24
N GLU A 265 26.81 -11.70 -6.10
CA GLU A 265 26.01 -11.69 -4.87
C GLU A 265 25.36 -10.33 -4.68
N SER A 266 24.06 -10.30 -4.51
CA SER A 266 23.24 -9.11 -4.22
C SER A 266 22.40 -9.34 -2.98
N GLU A 267 21.66 -8.33 -2.56
CA GLU A 267 20.69 -8.50 -1.47
C GLU A 267 19.55 -9.51 -1.80
N PHE A 268 19.31 -9.80 -3.08
CA PHE A 268 18.27 -10.73 -3.55
C PHE A 268 18.77 -12.18 -3.64
N GLY A 269 20.07 -12.43 -3.62
CA GLY A 269 20.67 -13.75 -3.79
C GLY A 269 21.86 -13.76 -4.75
N PHE A 270 22.08 -14.89 -5.42
CA PHE A 270 23.19 -15.09 -6.35
C PHE A 270 22.68 -15.04 -7.78
N HIS A 271 23.42 -14.33 -8.63
CA HIS A 271 23.05 -14.12 -10.04
C HIS A 271 24.16 -14.50 -10.98
N ILE A 272 23.79 -14.95 -12.17
CA ILE A 272 24.60 -14.88 -13.39
C ILE A 272 23.87 -13.98 -14.38
N ILE A 273 24.64 -13.21 -15.17
CA ILE A 273 24.12 -12.14 -16.01
C ILE A 273 24.70 -12.32 -17.42
N GLN A 274 23.87 -12.06 -18.44
CA GLN A 274 24.29 -12.01 -19.83
C GLN A 274 23.81 -10.71 -20.45
N LEU A 275 24.70 -10.00 -21.16
CA LEU A 275 24.37 -8.80 -21.89
C LEU A 275 23.46 -9.09 -23.08
N ILE A 276 22.46 -8.25 -23.32
CA ILE A 276 21.68 -8.25 -24.56
C ILE A 276 22.07 -7.05 -25.41
N ASP A 277 21.97 -5.82 -24.84
CA ASP A 277 22.25 -4.57 -25.55
C ASP A 277 22.60 -3.44 -24.57
N LYS A 278 23.28 -2.41 -25.08
CA LYS A 278 23.58 -1.17 -24.35
C LYS A 278 23.15 0.03 -25.16
N ARG A 279 22.47 0.99 -24.53
CA ARG A 279 22.02 2.25 -25.15
C ARG A 279 22.28 3.43 -24.22
N GLY A 280 23.35 4.15 -24.50
CA GLY A 280 23.79 5.25 -23.65
C GLY A 280 24.00 4.78 -22.20
N GLU A 281 23.29 5.38 -21.27
CA GLU A 281 23.33 5.05 -19.83
C GLU A 281 22.42 3.91 -19.40
N LYS A 282 21.73 3.26 -20.34
CA LYS A 282 20.83 2.13 -20.07
C LYS A 282 21.38 0.83 -20.61
N ILE A 283 21.12 -0.25 -19.87
CA ILE A 283 21.52 -1.61 -20.23
C ILE A 283 20.31 -2.53 -20.30
N LYS A 284 20.31 -3.43 -21.28
CA LYS A 284 19.38 -4.54 -21.39
C LYS A 284 20.15 -5.83 -21.17
N VAL A 285 19.75 -6.60 -20.16
CA VAL A 285 20.41 -7.85 -19.77
C VAL A 285 19.39 -8.95 -19.55
N ARG A 286 19.87 -10.15 -19.44
CA ARG A 286 19.12 -11.26 -18.84
C ARG A 286 19.91 -11.81 -17.66
N HIS A 287 19.19 -12.32 -16.66
CA HIS A 287 19.82 -12.90 -15.48
C HIS A 287 19.10 -14.17 -15.02
N ILE A 288 19.82 -14.99 -14.28
CA ILE A 288 19.27 -16.10 -13.50
C ILE A 288 19.58 -15.79 -12.05
N LEU A 289 18.54 -15.70 -11.25
CA LEU A 289 18.60 -15.53 -9.81
C LEU A 289 18.40 -16.89 -9.13
N ARG A 290 19.31 -17.24 -8.19
CA ARG A 290 19.12 -18.33 -7.24
C ARG A 290 19.26 -17.81 -5.83
N LYS A 291 18.34 -18.23 -4.98
CA LYS A 291 18.32 -17.83 -3.56
C LYS A 291 18.75 -19.04 -2.71
N PRO A 292 19.72 -18.88 -1.83
CA PRO A 292 19.99 -19.94 -0.86
C PRO A 292 18.79 -20.06 0.09
N VAL A 293 18.37 -21.30 0.33
CA VAL A 293 17.23 -21.60 1.20
C VAL A 293 17.73 -21.71 2.63
N MET A 294 17.01 -21.10 3.54
CA MET A 294 17.28 -21.21 4.96
C MET A 294 16.81 -22.58 5.45
N SER A 295 17.70 -23.33 6.10
CA SER A 295 17.34 -24.64 6.67
C SER A 295 16.51 -24.49 7.94
N ASP A 296 15.64 -25.45 8.21
CA ASP A 296 14.90 -25.52 9.48
C ASP A 296 15.86 -25.61 10.67
N GLU A 297 17.04 -26.21 10.50
CA GLU A 297 18.07 -26.33 11.52
C GLU A 297 18.68 -24.96 11.87
N ALA A 298 18.94 -24.12 10.86
CA ALA A 298 19.43 -22.76 11.07
C ALA A 298 18.39 -21.90 11.83
N VAL A 299 17.11 -22.07 11.47
CA VAL A 299 16.00 -21.41 12.18
C VAL A 299 15.90 -21.90 13.62
N ASN A 300 15.90 -23.21 13.86
CA ASN A 300 15.83 -23.80 15.19
C ASN A 300 17.03 -23.39 16.08
N THR A 301 18.21 -23.29 15.49
CA THR A 301 19.41 -22.78 16.17
C THR A 301 19.25 -21.32 16.58
N ALA A 302 18.73 -20.47 15.69
CA ALA A 302 18.45 -19.06 16.01
C ALA A 302 17.35 -18.92 17.07
N MET A 303 16.30 -19.74 17.00
CA MET A 303 15.24 -19.77 18.02
C MET A 303 15.78 -20.19 19.39
N SER A 304 16.63 -21.22 19.46
CA SER A 304 17.26 -21.66 20.72
C SER A 304 18.18 -20.58 21.31
N ARG A 305 18.92 -19.85 20.45
CA ARG A 305 19.72 -18.70 20.87
C ARG A 305 18.87 -17.57 21.43
N MET A 306 17.71 -17.29 20.78
CA MET A 306 16.76 -16.30 21.27
C MET A 306 16.13 -16.69 22.59
N ASP A 307 15.82 -17.96 22.80
CA ASP A 307 15.29 -18.48 24.07
C ASP A 307 16.31 -18.35 25.21
N SER A 308 17.57 -18.72 24.94
CA SER A 308 18.68 -18.51 25.86
C SER A 308 18.87 -17.03 26.20
N LEU A 309 18.77 -16.15 25.23
CA LEU A 309 18.86 -14.70 25.43
C LEU A 309 17.68 -14.16 26.25
N ALA A 310 16.45 -14.59 25.94
CA ALA A 310 15.26 -14.23 26.71
C ALA A 310 15.37 -14.67 28.17
N THR A 311 15.92 -15.88 28.43
CA THR A 311 16.18 -16.41 29.75
C THR A 311 17.23 -15.59 30.48
N ALA A 312 18.34 -15.27 29.83
CA ALA A 312 19.39 -14.41 30.38
C ALA A 312 18.84 -13.04 30.84
N ILE A 313 18.00 -12.42 30.00
CA ILE A 313 17.36 -11.13 30.32
C ILE A 313 16.37 -11.28 31.48
N ARG A 314 15.55 -12.34 31.51
CA ARG A 314 14.59 -12.57 32.62
C ARG A 314 15.27 -12.82 33.94
N THR A 315 16.40 -13.53 33.95
CA THR A 315 17.17 -13.82 35.15
C THR A 315 18.14 -12.70 35.55
N GLY A 316 18.40 -11.77 34.65
CA GLY A 316 19.42 -10.73 34.84
C GLY A 316 20.85 -11.24 34.76
N VAL A 317 21.07 -12.51 34.37
CA VAL A 317 22.40 -13.14 34.29
C VAL A 317 22.88 -13.09 32.84
N ALA A 318 24.04 -12.47 32.65
CA ALA A 318 24.61 -12.34 31.29
C ALA A 318 24.91 -13.74 30.68
N PRO A 319 24.71 -13.91 29.36
CA PRO A 319 25.08 -15.14 28.67
C PRO A 319 26.57 -15.50 28.84
N GLU A 320 26.88 -16.78 28.98
CA GLU A 320 28.26 -17.28 29.19
C GLU A 320 29.23 -16.80 28.10
N VAL A 321 28.75 -16.56 26.88
CA VAL A 321 29.57 -16.06 25.77
C VAL A 321 30.21 -14.69 26.06
N LEU A 322 29.64 -13.91 26.97
CA LEU A 322 30.19 -12.62 27.41
C LEU A 322 31.26 -12.76 28.50
N GLY A 323 31.36 -13.96 29.14
CA GLY A 323 32.32 -14.23 30.18
C GLY A 323 32.32 -13.21 31.33
N ASN A 324 33.47 -12.98 31.95
CA ASN A 324 33.60 -12.03 33.06
C ASN A 324 33.67 -10.54 32.58
N HIS A 325 33.50 -10.27 31.32
CA HIS A 325 33.54 -8.89 30.78
C HIS A 325 32.27 -8.10 31.07
N PHE A 326 31.13 -8.79 31.29
CA PHE A 326 29.87 -8.13 31.64
C PHE A 326 29.75 -8.06 33.19
N LYS A 327 29.50 -6.83 33.68
CA LYS A 327 29.32 -6.58 35.12
C LYS A 327 27.94 -5.95 35.36
N GLY A 328 27.15 -6.52 36.24
CA GLY A 328 25.82 -6.02 36.60
C GLY A 328 24.69 -6.92 36.11
N THR A 329 23.46 -6.43 36.25
CA THR A 329 22.25 -7.12 35.78
C THR A 329 22.11 -6.98 34.27
N PHE A 330 21.96 -8.10 33.58
CA PHE A 330 21.79 -8.14 32.13
C PHE A 330 20.36 -7.73 31.76
N THR A 331 20.26 -6.66 31.01
CA THR A 331 18.98 -6.05 30.64
C THR A 331 18.57 -6.37 29.22
N PHE A 332 17.32 -6.02 28.84
CA PHE A 332 16.85 -6.13 27.45
C PHE A 332 17.65 -5.21 26.53
N GLU A 333 17.97 -4.02 26.99
CA GLU A 333 18.74 -3.02 26.27
C GLU A 333 20.18 -3.49 25.98
N ASP A 334 20.79 -4.21 26.92
CA ASP A 334 22.08 -4.88 26.70
C ASP A 334 21.97 -5.98 25.65
N GLY A 335 20.87 -6.74 25.69
CA GLY A 335 20.55 -7.74 24.67
C GLY A 335 20.40 -7.13 23.29
N VAL A 336 19.72 -6.00 23.18
CA VAL A 336 19.60 -5.24 21.92
C VAL A 336 20.98 -4.82 21.40
N ALA A 337 21.78 -4.17 22.23
CA ALA A 337 23.06 -3.62 21.83
C ALA A 337 24.06 -4.69 21.36
N LEU A 338 24.06 -5.85 22.03
CA LEU A 338 25.06 -6.90 21.82
C LEU A 338 24.63 -7.98 20.81
N PHE A 339 23.33 -8.26 20.69
CA PHE A 339 22.84 -9.42 19.95
C PHE A 339 21.83 -9.10 18.85
N SER A 340 21.21 -7.91 18.82
CA SER A 340 20.21 -7.60 17.79
C SER A 340 20.85 -7.33 16.44
N ASP A 341 20.33 -7.99 15.40
CA ASP A 341 20.70 -7.72 13.99
C ASP A 341 19.83 -6.62 13.35
N ASP A 342 18.80 -6.13 14.07
CA ASP A 342 17.92 -5.09 13.57
C ASP A 342 18.58 -3.72 13.61
N LYS A 343 18.89 -3.20 12.42
CA LYS A 343 19.54 -1.89 12.26
C LYS A 343 18.61 -0.72 12.58
N ASP A 344 17.30 -0.91 12.44
CA ASP A 344 16.31 0.16 12.59
C ASP A 344 16.04 0.49 14.06
N THR A 345 16.11 -0.54 14.95
CA THR A 345 15.80 -0.38 16.36
C THR A 345 17.02 -0.49 17.27
N ARG A 346 18.11 -1.12 16.82
CA ARG A 346 19.31 -1.38 17.64
C ARG A 346 19.87 -0.11 18.30
N ASN A 347 19.93 0.99 17.57
CA ASN A 347 20.45 2.27 18.06
C ASN A 347 19.45 3.04 18.94
N ASN A 348 18.22 2.53 19.07
CA ASN A 348 17.16 3.07 19.90
C ASN A 348 16.72 2.09 21.00
N ASN A 349 17.64 1.34 21.55
CA ASN A 349 17.40 0.34 22.60
C ASN A 349 16.30 -0.68 22.23
N GLY A 350 16.19 -1.03 20.97
CA GLY A 350 15.18 -1.94 20.45
C GLY A 350 13.78 -1.35 20.31
N LEU A 351 13.58 -0.07 20.62
CA LEU A 351 12.26 0.56 20.58
C LEU A 351 11.74 0.67 19.13
N MET A 352 10.62 0.05 18.88
CA MET A 352 9.94 0.10 17.58
C MET A 352 9.38 1.50 17.33
N ALA A 353 9.30 1.90 16.07
CA ALA A 353 8.77 3.19 15.65
C ALA A 353 7.62 3.01 14.66
N ASN A 354 6.52 3.69 14.94
CA ASN A 354 5.36 3.81 14.07
C ASN A 354 5.44 5.13 13.30
N VAL A 355 5.12 5.10 12.01
CA VAL A 355 5.05 6.30 11.17
C VAL A 355 3.57 6.59 10.91
N THR A 356 3.08 7.66 11.52
CA THR A 356 1.70 8.13 11.39
C THR A 356 1.66 9.41 10.56
N GLN A 357 0.47 9.87 10.19
CA GLN A 357 0.29 11.17 9.52
C GLN A 357 0.77 12.35 10.39
N GLU A 358 0.80 12.19 11.72
CA GLU A 358 1.25 13.21 12.67
C GLU A 358 2.77 13.16 12.90
N GLY A 359 3.47 12.16 12.34
CA GLY A 359 4.90 11.98 12.45
C GLY A 359 5.31 10.60 13.02
N ARG A 360 6.58 10.52 13.46
CA ARG A 360 7.14 9.28 14.02
C ARG A 360 6.88 9.21 15.51
N THR A 361 6.31 8.09 15.98
CA THR A 361 6.00 7.82 17.39
C THR A 361 6.46 6.40 17.78
N SER A 362 6.66 6.15 19.09
CA SER A 362 6.90 4.80 19.64
C SER A 362 5.61 4.06 20.00
N ARG A 363 4.46 4.73 19.90
CA ARG A 363 3.17 4.17 20.27
C ARG A 363 2.50 3.49 19.10
N PHE A 364 1.99 2.31 19.33
CA PHE A 364 1.26 1.50 18.36
C PHE A 364 -0.12 1.17 18.93
N LYS A 365 -1.16 1.32 18.13
CA LYS A 365 -2.38 0.55 18.35
C LYS A 365 -2.06 -0.92 18.04
N MET A 366 -2.74 -1.86 18.71
CA MET A 366 -2.48 -3.29 18.47
C MET A 366 -2.63 -3.68 16.99
N ALA A 367 -3.54 -3.05 16.26
CA ALA A 367 -3.76 -3.28 14.83
C ALA A 367 -2.65 -2.73 13.91
N ASP A 368 -1.84 -1.79 14.40
CA ASP A 368 -0.75 -1.16 13.64
C ASP A 368 0.58 -1.92 13.78
N LEU A 369 0.65 -2.89 14.71
CA LEU A 369 1.81 -3.77 14.88
C LEU A 369 1.84 -4.87 13.81
N PRO A 370 3.03 -5.35 13.40
CA PRO A 370 3.13 -6.62 12.68
C PRO A 370 2.39 -7.73 13.42
N ALA A 371 1.68 -8.58 12.68
CA ALA A 371 0.76 -9.57 13.28
C ALA A 371 1.41 -10.49 14.33
N GLU A 372 2.64 -10.92 14.05
CA GLU A 372 3.41 -11.78 14.93
C GLU A 372 3.83 -11.04 16.23
N VAL A 373 4.19 -9.77 16.11
CA VAL A 373 4.52 -8.90 17.26
C VAL A 373 3.26 -8.65 18.08
N ALA A 374 2.14 -8.30 17.45
CA ALA A 374 0.86 -8.09 18.14
C ALA A 374 0.46 -9.33 18.95
N LYS A 375 0.56 -10.52 18.35
CA LYS A 375 0.30 -11.80 19.01
C LYS A 375 1.25 -12.05 20.18
N ALA A 376 2.53 -11.69 20.03
CA ALA A 376 3.55 -11.91 21.06
C ALA A 376 3.36 -11.00 22.27
N VAL A 377 2.84 -9.78 22.10
CA VAL A 377 2.64 -8.83 23.21
C VAL A 377 1.25 -8.90 23.84
N ASP A 378 0.29 -9.57 23.21
CA ASP A 378 -1.11 -9.58 23.64
C ASP A 378 -1.28 -10.08 25.09
N GLY A 379 -0.57 -11.12 25.50
CA GLY A 379 -0.64 -11.67 26.85
C GLY A 379 0.43 -11.16 27.82
N LEU A 380 1.26 -10.17 27.44
CA LEU A 380 2.36 -9.72 28.29
C LEU A 380 1.91 -8.63 29.28
N GLU A 381 2.43 -8.70 30.51
CA GLU A 381 2.44 -7.56 31.42
C GLU A 381 3.54 -6.56 31.04
N VAL A 382 3.40 -5.30 31.50
CA VAL A 382 4.44 -4.28 31.27
C VAL A 382 5.77 -4.74 31.89
N GLY A 383 6.84 -4.71 31.10
CA GLY A 383 8.15 -5.25 31.43
C GLY A 383 8.33 -6.71 31.03
N GLY A 384 7.26 -7.43 30.69
CA GLY A 384 7.29 -8.83 30.28
C GLY A 384 7.98 -9.03 28.91
N ILE A 385 8.60 -10.20 28.76
CA ILE A 385 9.34 -10.59 27.55
C ILE A 385 8.66 -11.82 26.95
N SER A 386 8.42 -11.80 25.65
CA SER A 386 7.76 -12.90 24.92
C SER A 386 8.64 -14.18 24.90
N ALA A 387 8.01 -15.29 24.52
CA ALA A 387 8.74 -16.41 23.95
C ALA A 387 9.31 -16.01 22.58
N PRO A 388 10.36 -16.68 22.08
CA PRO A 388 10.86 -16.49 20.73
C PRO A 388 9.80 -16.82 19.67
N PHE A 389 9.77 -16.04 18.58
CA PHE A 389 8.89 -16.28 17.45
C PHE A 389 9.58 -15.89 16.14
N GLN A 390 9.06 -16.40 15.02
CA GLN A 390 9.51 -16.03 13.69
C GLN A 390 8.62 -14.92 13.14
N MET A 391 9.23 -14.01 12.37
CA MET A 391 8.51 -12.98 11.62
C MET A 391 9.28 -12.56 10.36
N ILE A 392 8.59 -11.89 9.47
CA ILE A 392 9.23 -11.18 8.35
C ILE A 392 9.41 -9.73 8.79
N ASN A 393 10.66 -9.25 8.74
CA ASN A 393 10.96 -7.86 9.11
C ASN A 393 10.55 -6.87 7.99
N GLY A 394 10.65 -5.57 8.26
CA GLY A 394 10.32 -4.51 7.30
C GLY A 394 11.13 -4.53 6.00
N HIS A 395 12.23 -5.29 5.95
CA HIS A 395 13.06 -5.51 4.76
C HIS A 395 12.74 -6.82 4.02
N GLY A 396 11.64 -7.52 4.38
CA GLY A 396 11.23 -8.78 3.76
C GLY A 396 12.07 -10.00 4.12
N LYS A 397 12.90 -9.91 5.19
CA LYS A 397 13.75 -11.02 5.65
C LYS A 397 13.10 -11.77 6.79
N SER A 398 13.19 -13.11 6.76
CA SER A 398 12.80 -13.96 7.88
C SER A 398 13.78 -13.81 9.04
N VAL A 399 13.28 -13.49 10.22
CA VAL A 399 14.06 -13.30 11.45
C VAL A 399 13.39 -14.01 12.62
N CYS A 400 14.20 -14.41 13.61
CA CYS A 400 13.73 -14.82 14.91
C CYS A 400 13.72 -13.62 15.84
N ALA A 401 12.65 -13.42 16.60
CA ALA A 401 12.46 -12.24 17.43
C ALA A 401 12.02 -12.61 18.85
N ILE A 402 12.35 -11.74 19.79
CA ILE A 402 11.69 -11.60 21.09
C ILE A 402 11.31 -10.14 21.28
N VAL A 403 10.20 -9.90 21.96
CA VAL A 403 9.74 -8.56 22.27
C VAL A 403 9.56 -8.36 23.77
N LYS A 404 9.76 -7.12 24.21
CA LYS A 404 9.46 -6.67 25.57
C LYS A 404 8.36 -5.62 25.48
N LEU A 405 7.30 -5.82 26.24
CA LEU A 405 6.26 -4.79 26.40
C LEU A 405 6.79 -3.70 27.33
N LYS A 406 7.16 -2.57 26.75
CA LYS A 406 7.74 -1.45 27.51
C LYS A 406 6.67 -0.66 28.25
N ASN A 407 5.55 -0.41 27.58
CA ASN A 407 4.42 0.35 28.14
C ASN A 407 3.11 -0.12 27.50
N ARG A 408 2.02 -0.03 28.26
CA ARG A 408 0.66 -0.32 27.80
C ARG A 408 -0.28 0.74 28.40
N ARG A 409 -1.06 1.36 27.53
CA ARG A 409 -2.17 2.23 27.91
C ARG A 409 -3.45 1.55 27.46
N GLU A 410 -4.26 1.15 28.42
CA GLU A 410 -5.50 0.44 28.12
C GLU A 410 -6.49 1.33 27.37
N GLY A 411 -7.28 0.69 26.50
CA GLY A 411 -8.33 1.37 25.77
C GLY A 411 -9.38 1.98 26.71
N HIS A 412 -9.74 3.23 26.48
CA HIS A 412 -10.65 3.98 27.33
C HIS A 412 -11.46 4.99 26.53
N LYS A 413 -12.53 5.50 27.13
CA LYS A 413 -13.25 6.67 26.62
C LYS A 413 -12.39 7.90 26.82
N ALA A 414 -12.23 8.73 25.76
CA ALA A 414 -11.38 9.89 25.79
C ALA A 414 -11.74 10.84 26.93
N THR A 415 -10.70 11.36 27.60
CA THR A 415 -10.81 12.36 28.66
C THR A 415 -10.17 13.67 28.23
N ILE A 416 -10.69 14.79 28.72
CA ILE A 416 -10.13 16.12 28.37
C ILE A 416 -8.71 16.28 28.92
N THR A 417 -8.38 15.61 30.00
CA THR A 417 -7.08 15.73 30.66
C THR A 417 -5.98 14.97 29.94
N GLU A 418 -6.31 13.80 29.38
CA GLU A 418 -5.33 12.90 28.79
C GLU A 418 -5.37 12.91 27.26
N ASP A 419 -6.57 13.12 26.67
CA ASP A 419 -6.81 12.95 25.24
C ASP A 419 -7.27 14.24 24.58
N PHE A 420 -6.86 15.39 25.12
CA PHE A 420 -7.30 16.69 24.65
C PHE A 420 -7.14 16.87 23.14
N GLN A 421 -6.03 16.39 22.54
CA GLN A 421 -5.79 16.55 21.11
C GLN A 421 -6.78 15.74 20.27
N ILE A 422 -7.09 14.51 20.68
CA ILE A 422 -8.09 13.66 20.01
C ILE A 422 -9.47 14.35 20.07
N MET A 423 -9.85 14.83 21.25
CA MET A 423 -11.12 15.51 21.43
C MET A 423 -11.17 16.83 20.65
N LYS A 424 -10.08 17.60 20.63
CA LYS A 424 -9.95 18.80 19.80
C LYS A 424 -10.10 18.50 18.32
N ASN A 425 -9.48 17.42 17.82
CA ASN A 425 -9.60 17.01 16.43
C ASN A 425 -11.05 16.68 16.04
N VAL A 426 -11.81 16.01 16.92
CA VAL A 426 -13.25 15.75 16.71
C VAL A 426 -14.03 17.04 16.57
N VAL A 427 -13.83 18.00 17.48
CA VAL A 427 -14.54 19.30 17.43
C VAL A 427 -14.12 20.10 16.18
N THR A 428 -12.84 20.07 15.84
CA THR A 428 -12.34 20.73 14.63
C THR A 428 -12.96 20.13 13.37
N ALA A 429 -13.05 18.79 13.29
CA ALA A 429 -13.70 18.10 12.17
C ALA A 429 -15.17 18.50 12.04
N LYS A 430 -15.90 18.54 13.16
CA LYS A 430 -17.30 18.97 13.18
C LYS A 430 -17.49 20.44 12.79
N GLN A 431 -16.59 21.33 13.20
CA GLN A 431 -16.65 22.72 12.76
C GLN A 431 -16.35 22.87 11.27
N ARG A 432 -15.37 22.10 10.75
CA ARG A 432 -15.07 22.06 9.30
C ARG A 432 -16.26 21.55 8.49
N GLU A 433 -16.85 20.43 8.90
CA GLU A 433 -18.05 19.86 8.28
C GLU A 433 -19.17 20.92 8.22
N LYS A 434 -19.44 21.61 9.32
CA LYS A 434 -20.45 22.66 9.39
C LYS A 434 -20.16 23.82 8.43
N VAL A 435 -18.93 24.33 8.43
CA VAL A 435 -18.52 25.44 7.55
C VAL A 435 -18.67 25.04 6.07
N LEU A 436 -18.25 23.84 5.70
CA LEU A 436 -18.40 23.34 4.34
C LEU A 436 -19.88 23.13 3.98
N HIS A 437 -20.68 22.54 4.88
CA HIS A 437 -22.11 22.38 4.69
C HIS A 437 -22.82 23.72 4.47
N ASP A 438 -22.60 24.70 5.38
CA ASP A 438 -23.23 26.03 5.30
C ASP A 438 -22.80 26.75 3.99
N TRP A 439 -21.53 26.59 3.58
CA TRP A 439 -21.03 27.12 2.33
C TRP A 439 -21.75 26.51 1.13
N VAL A 440 -21.90 25.18 1.08
CA VAL A 440 -22.62 24.47 -0.01
C VAL A 440 -24.05 24.95 -0.11
N VAL A 441 -24.78 24.97 1.01
CA VAL A 441 -26.19 25.45 1.05
C VAL A 441 -26.30 26.89 0.52
N ASN A 442 -25.39 27.78 0.91
CA ASN A 442 -25.40 29.17 0.43
C ASN A 442 -25.01 29.25 -1.05
N ARG A 443 -24.10 28.40 -1.52
CA ARG A 443 -23.69 28.39 -2.92
C ARG A 443 -24.80 27.86 -3.84
N ILE A 444 -25.54 26.83 -3.42
CA ILE A 444 -26.71 26.32 -4.16
C ILE A 444 -27.74 27.44 -4.41
N LYS A 445 -28.02 28.27 -3.39
CA LYS A 445 -28.96 29.39 -3.52
C LYS A 445 -28.54 30.42 -4.59
N SER A 446 -27.23 30.63 -4.77
CA SER A 446 -26.68 31.62 -5.69
C SER A 446 -26.29 31.07 -7.06
N THR A 447 -26.35 29.76 -7.24
CA THR A 447 -25.95 29.06 -8.48
C THR A 447 -27.19 28.67 -9.29
N TYR A 448 -27.10 28.72 -10.60
CA TYR A 448 -28.13 28.13 -11.47
C TYR A 448 -28.13 26.61 -11.30
N VAL A 449 -29.29 26.04 -10.99
CA VAL A 449 -29.46 24.60 -10.81
C VAL A 449 -30.69 24.15 -11.59
N ARG A 450 -30.51 23.12 -12.43
CA ARG A 450 -31.61 22.44 -13.12
C ARG A 450 -31.49 20.94 -12.93
N LEU A 451 -32.50 20.34 -12.30
CA LEU A 451 -32.62 18.89 -12.11
C LEU A 451 -33.59 18.29 -13.13
N ASN A 452 -33.30 17.06 -13.56
CA ASN A 452 -34.28 16.23 -14.22
C ASN A 452 -35.41 15.88 -13.24
N GLU A 453 -36.67 15.84 -13.71
CA GLU A 453 -37.86 15.68 -12.86
C GLU A 453 -37.83 14.45 -11.97
N ARG A 454 -37.22 13.36 -12.41
CA ARG A 454 -37.08 12.11 -11.63
C ARG A 454 -36.30 12.24 -10.32
N TYR A 455 -35.50 13.30 -10.17
CA TYR A 455 -34.69 13.55 -8.96
C TYR A 455 -35.35 14.54 -7.99
N ARG A 456 -36.54 15.08 -8.31
CA ARG A 456 -37.20 16.07 -7.46
C ARG A 456 -37.69 15.53 -6.13
N ASP A 457 -38.01 14.23 -6.07
CA ASP A 457 -38.49 13.56 -4.88
C ASP A 457 -37.34 13.00 -4.02
N CYS A 458 -36.08 13.21 -4.41
CA CYS A 458 -34.92 12.80 -3.65
C CYS A 458 -34.79 13.54 -2.33
N LYS A 459 -34.39 12.78 -1.29
CA LYS A 459 -33.99 13.34 0.01
C LYS A 459 -32.52 13.68 -0.07
N PHE A 460 -32.22 14.93 -0.37
CA PHE A 460 -30.87 15.44 -0.46
C PHE A 460 -30.28 15.77 0.90
N GLU A 461 -28.96 15.69 1.01
CA GLU A 461 -28.21 16.11 2.19
C GLU A 461 -28.21 17.63 2.35
N TYR A 462 -28.16 18.35 1.21
CA TYR A 462 -28.13 19.82 1.18
C TYR A 462 -29.45 20.40 0.70
N GLU A 463 -29.93 21.42 1.40
CA GLU A 463 -31.16 22.10 1.03
C GLU A 463 -30.99 23.05 -0.18
N GLY A 464 -32.05 23.19 -0.99
CA GLY A 464 -32.13 24.19 -2.04
C GLY A 464 -31.86 23.71 -3.46
N TRP A 465 -31.64 22.43 -3.68
CA TRP A 465 -31.49 21.86 -5.02
C TRP A 465 -32.79 21.94 -5.86
N VAL A 466 -33.92 21.69 -5.23
CA VAL A 466 -35.25 21.81 -5.86
C VAL A 466 -35.74 23.25 -5.66
N LYS A 467 -35.79 24.01 -6.78
CA LYS A 467 -36.28 25.41 -6.83
C LYS A 467 -37.68 25.46 -7.38
#